data_3e6f60919088986f719fff6bb440761b
#
_entry.id   3e6f60919088986f719fff6bb440761b
#
_cell.length_a   1.000
_cell.length_b   1.000
_cell.length_c   1.000
_cell.angle_alpha   90.00
_cell.angle_beta   90.00
_cell.angle_gamma   90.00
#
_symmetry.space_group_name_H-M   'P 1'
#
loop_
_entity.id
_entity.type
_entity.pdbx_description
1 polymer ?
#
loop_
_entity_poly.entity_id
_entity_poly.type
_entity_poly.pdbx_seq_one_letter_code
_entity_poly.pdbx_strand_id
1 'polypeptide(L)'
;MGLGHPTTARLELGPASERWLQSVRRPHVSAVRLVVRGVLSQRLVDIARAPLPKTGRYVKAGIGAGAIILLTVFLTSLKPAAPTVDRATLWVDSVRRGEMVREVRGPGTLVPEHIRFITALAAGRVDRVLAQPGQRVKPETVLLDLSNPDVQIQALQAEQQLAAARAELVSQRTTLENQRLTQTGLVATTRTEYLQAKREAEVAESLGLHGGMSRNDAALAKDKAAELETRYGIEQQRLALMTETIDSQVAVQRSQVDRLRAVAEFQQNVLRSLQVRAGDSGVVSDLTLQLGQYVLGGTMLAKVVQPGKLKAVLQIPETQAKDITISEKAAIDTRNGIVPGHVIRFDPNAINGTVSVDVALEDTVAGMRPDLSVDGTIEIERLEHVLYTGRPAYGQPNSTIGMFKISDDGHYANRVQVQVGRSSVNTIEVMHGLNVRDSVILSDMSQWDNVERVRIKR
;
A
#
# COMPACT_ATOMS: atom_id res chain seq x y z
N MET A 1 -43.47 3.36 27.21
CA MET A 1 -44.53 2.58 26.55
C MET A 1 -44.21 2.53 25.05
N GLY A 2 -44.08 1.33 24.47
CA GLY A 2 -44.00 1.09 23.05
C GLY A 2 -42.65 0.53 22.57
N LEU A 3 -42.38 -0.74 22.88
CA LEU A 3 -41.33 -1.59 22.30
C LEU A 3 -41.75 -2.03 20.89
N GLY A 4 -40.94 -1.80 19.88
CA GLY A 4 -41.05 -2.33 18.54
C GLY A 4 -39.85 -3.19 18.19
N HIS A 5 -40.03 -4.51 18.11
CA HIS A 5 -39.05 -5.50 17.68
C HIS A 5 -38.81 -5.46 16.17
N PRO A 6 -37.60 -5.75 15.68
CA PRO A 6 -37.35 -5.95 14.25
C PRO A 6 -37.68 -7.40 13.84
N THR A 7 -38.43 -7.50 12.78
CA THR A 7 -38.86 -8.73 12.09
C THR A 7 -37.68 -9.37 11.35
N THR A 8 -37.37 -10.62 11.68
CA THR A 8 -36.42 -11.46 10.94
C THR A 8 -37.10 -12.00 9.66
N ALA A 9 -36.58 -11.64 8.52
CA ALA A 9 -36.93 -12.22 7.23
C ALA A 9 -36.22 -13.59 7.07
N ARG A 10 -37.01 -14.65 7.08
CA ARG A 10 -36.63 -16.05 6.78
C ARG A 10 -36.68 -16.22 5.27
N LEU A 11 -35.55 -16.44 4.63
CA LEU A 11 -35.46 -16.87 3.22
C LEU A 11 -35.72 -18.40 3.17
N GLU A 12 -36.82 -18.80 2.58
CA GLU A 12 -37.14 -20.17 2.20
C GLU A 12 -36.29 -20.56 0.98
N LEU A 13 -35.46 -21.59 1.15
CA LEU A 13 -34.78 -22.30 0.06
C LEU A 13 -35.70 -23.44 -0.40
N GLY A 14 -36.17 -23.34 -1.63
CA GLY A 14 -36.92 -24.37 -2.30
C GLY A 14 -36.08 -25.61 -2.67
N PRO A 15 -36.69 -26.80 -2.77
CA PRO A 15 -35.99 -28.07 -2.99
C PRO A 15 -35.85 -28.38 -4.49
N ALA A 16 -34.63 -28.24 -5.02
CA ALA A 16 -34.30 -28.74 -6.36
C ALA A 16 -32.84 -29.15 -6.46
N SER A 17 -32.44 -30.28 -5.86
CA SER A 17 -31.19 -30.98 -6.22
C SER A 17 -31.12 -32.41 -5.61
N GLU A 18 -32.20 -33.18 -5.72
CA GLU A 18 -32.14 -34.64 -5.53
C GLU A 18 -32.59 -35.35 -6.81
N ARG A 19 -31.74 -35.49 -7.78
CA ARG A 19 -31.82 -36.47 -8.89
C ARG A 19 -30.49 -36.52 -9.61
N TRP A 20 -29.55 -37.29 -9.12
CA TRP A 20 -28.46 -37.89 -9.90
C TRP A 20 -27.67 -38.90 -9.06
N LEU A 21 -28.36 -39.97 -8.62
CA LEU A 21 -27.71 -41.17 -8.12
C LEU A 21 -28.67 -42.36 -8.28
N GLN A 22 -28.86 -42.84 -9.49
CA GLN A 22 -29.40 -44.18 -9.77
C GLN A 22 -29.23 -44.48 -11.25
N SER A 23 -28.14 -45.13 -11.66
CA SER A 23 -28.08 -46.07 -12.77
C SER A 23 -26.65 -46.60 -12.97
N VAL A 24 -26.27 -47.60 -12.17
CA VAL A 24 -25.27 -48.59 -12.62
C VAL A 24 -25.86 -49.95 -12.31
N ARG A 25 -26.49 -50.52 -13.32
CA ARG A 25 -26.92 -51.92 -13.34
C ARG A 25 -25.73 -52.81 -13.60
N ARG A 26 -25.53 -53.80 -12.73
CA ARG A 26 -24.64 -54.95 -12.94
C ARG A 26 -25.32 -55.92 -13.91
N PRO A 27 -24.63 -56.57 -14.86
CA PRO A 27 -25.20 -57.68 -15.62
C PRO A 27 -25.05 -58.98 -14.84
N HIS A 28 -26.15 -59.70 -14.72
CA HIS A 28 -26.25 -61.09 -14.25
C HIS A 28 -25.65 -62.02 -15.31
N VAL A 29 -24.75 -62.89 -14.89
CA VAL A 29 -24.30 -64.04 -15.68
C VAL A 29 -25.23 -65.19 -15.32
N SER A 30 -26.10 -65.64 -16.26
CA SER A 30 -26.96 -66.81 -16.17
C SER A 30 -26.20 -68.05 -16.60
N ALA A 31 -26.13 -69.00 -15.71
CA ALA A 31 -25.67 -70.38 -16.00
C ALA A 31 -26.70 -71.12 -16.91
N VAL A 32 -26.23 -71.54 -18.06
CA VAL A 32 -26.98 -72.43 -18.91
C VAL A 32 -26.55 -73.89 -18.64
N ARG A 33 -27.47 -74.67 -18.06
CA ARG A 33 -27.35 -76.10 -17.88
C ARG A 33 -27.87 -76.78 -19.16
N LEU A 34 -26.98 -77.53 -19.82
CA LEU A 34 -27.43 -78.37 -20.96
C LEU A 34 -27.36 -79.83 -20.54
N VAL A 35 -28.50 -80.39 -20.47
CA VAL A 35 -28.76 -81.86 -20.28
C VAL A 35 -28.83 -82.45 -21.68
N VAL A 36 -27.98 -83.44 -21.97
CA VAL A 36 -28.19 -84.34 -23.11
C VAL A 36 -28.14 -85.78 -22.60
N ARG A 37 -29.18 -86.43 -22.88
CA ARG A 37 -29.48 -87.80 -22.56
C ARG A 37 -29.08 -88.76 -23.73
N GLY A 38 -28.48 -89.85 -23.38
CA GLY A 38 -28.82 -91.16 -23.91
C GLY A 38 -28.12 -91.62 -25.18
N VAL A 39 -27.56 -92.69 -25.19
CA VAL A 39 -27.98 -94.10 -25.38
C VAL A 39 -27.02 -94.82 -26.39
N LEU A 40 -26.73 -96.06 -26.03
CA LEU A 40 -26.36 -97.27 -26.76
C LEU A 40 -24.90 -97.54 -27.14
N SER A 41 -24.24 -98.28 -26.32
CA SER A 41 -23.75 -99.68 -26.48
C SER A 41 -23.41 -100.16 -27.89
N GLN A 42 -22.12 -100.51 -28.06
CA GLN A 42 -21.71 -101.77 -28.66
C GLN A 42 -20.35 -102.21 -28.18
N ARG A 43 -20.30 -103.41 -27.67
CA ARG A 43 -19.08 -104.15 -27.34
C ARG A 43 -18.32 -104.51 -28.61
N LEU A 44 -17.04 -104.35 -28.65
CA LEU A 44 -16.16 -105.26 -29.40
C LEU A 44 -14.84 -105.50 -28.61
N VAL A 45 -14.49 -106.71 -28.63
CA VAL A 45 -13.52 -107.49 -27.90
C VAL A 45 -12.10 -106.93 -27.97
N ASP A 46 -11.46 -106.98 -26.83
CA ASP A 46 -10.11 -106.72 -26.43
C ASP A 46 -9.08 -107.69 -27.06
N ILE A 47 -7.96 -107.19 -27.55
CA ILE A 47 -6.70 -107.97 -27.68
C ILE A 47 -5.60 -107.06 -27.11
N ALA A 48 -5.07 -107.50 -25.94
CA ALA A 48 -3.97 -106.84 -25.23
C ALA A 48 -2.69 -106.92 -26.03
N ARG A 49 -2.04 -105.81 -26.27
CA ARG A 49 -0.64 -105.67 -26.67
C ARG A 49 0.16 -105.00 -25.55
N ALA A 50 1.31 -105.59 -25.23
CA ALA A 50 2.22 -105.19 -24.21
C ALA A 50 2.78 -103.72 -24.42
N PRO A 51 3.01 -102.94 -23.37
CA PRO A 51 3.49 -101.57 -23.49
C PRO A 51 5.04 -101.50 -23.79
N LEU A 52 5.35 -100.63 -24.77
CA LEU A 52 6.72 -100.31 -25.07
C LEU A 52 7.23 -99.25 -24.01
N PRO A 53 8.53 -99.22 -23.63
CA PRO A 53 9.03 -98.34 -22.60
C PRO A 53 9.07 -96.89 -23.02
N LYS A 54 8.44 -95.95 -22.23
CA LYS A 54 8.19 -94.51 -22.47
C LYS A 54 9.37 -93.61 -22.06
N THR A 55 10.60 -94.14 -21.95
CA THR A 55 11.74 -93.35 -21.47
C THR A 55 12.22 -92.22 -22.45
N GLY A 56 12.07 -92.39 -23.76
CA GLY A 56 12.50 -91.39 -24.74
C GLY A 56 11.64 -90.13 -24.87
N ARG A 57 10.40 -90.20 -24.31
CA ARG A 57 9.47 -89.09 -24.40
C ARG A 57 9.68 -88.06 -23.31
N TYR A 58 10.07 -88.47 -22.13
CA TYR A 58 10.36 -87.61 -21.00
C TYR A 58 11.71 -86.86 -21.14
N VAL A 59 12.68 -87.44 -21.80
CA VAL A 59 13.95 -86.78 -22.11
C VAL A 59 13.78 -85.68 -23.14
N LYS A 60 12.95 -85.90 -24.19
CA LYS A 60 12.61 -84.81 -25.17
C LYS A 60 11.76 -83.75 -24.57
N ALA A 61 10.86 -84.07 -23.64
CA ALA A 61 10.02 -83.07 -22.91
C ALA A 61 10.90 -82.26 -21.93
N GLY A 62 11.90 -82.89 -21.25
CA GLY A 62 12.84 -82.20 -20.36
C GLY A 62 13.75 -81.21 -21.09
N ILE A 63 14.25 -81.61 -22.28
CA ILE A 63 15.07 -80.73 -23.12
C ILE A 63 14.24 -79.57 -23.66
N GLY A 64 12.99 -79.82 -24.06
CA GLY A 64 12.03 -78.77 -24.48
C GLY A 64 11.68 -77.77 -23.37
N ALA A 65 11.44 -78.30 -22.16
CA ALA A 65 11.18 -77.43 -20.99
C ALA A 65 12.40 -76.62 -20.58
N GLY A 66 13.60 -77.22 -20.60
CA GLY A 66 14.89 -76.50 -20.36
C GLY A 66 15.14 -75.41 -21.39
N ALA A 67 14.86 -75.68 -22.67
CA ALA A 67 15.00 -74.67 -23.74
C ALA A 67 14.00 -73.53 -23.58
N ILE A 68 12.77 -73.79 -23.16
CA ILE A 68 11.74 -72.76 -22.88
C ILE A 68 12.16 -71.90 -21.64
N ILE A 69 12.67 -72.55 -20.58
CA ILE A 69 13.17 -71.84 -19.40
C ILE A 69 14.36 -70.99 -19.76
N LEU A 70 15.35 -71.48 -20.55
CA LEU A 70 16.48 -70.70 -21.02
C LEU A 70 16.05 -69.56 -21.95
N LEU A 71 15.06 -69.79 -22.83
CA LEU A 71 14.49 -68.75 -23.70
C LEU A 71 13.74 -67.71 -22.88
N THR A 72 12.96 -68.11 -21.87
CA THR A 72 12.27 -67.12 -20.99
C THR A 72 13.25 -66.35 -20.15
N VAL A 73 14.30 -66.94 -19.58
CA VAL A 73 15.37 -66.26 -18.88
C VAL A 73 16.16 -65.34 -19.81
N PHE A 74 16.40 -65.77 -21.04
CA PHE A 74 17.04 -64.93 -22.05
C PHE A 74 16.11 -63.76 -22.49
N LEU A 75 14.83 -63.99 -22.69
CA LEU A 75 13.87 -62.93 -23.02
C LEU A 75 13.63 -61.96 -21.86
N THR A 76 13.66 -62.40 -20.62
CA THR A 76 13.53 -61.54 -19.44
C THR A 76 14.80 -60.77 -19.14
N SER A 77 15.99 -61.25 -19.61
CA SER A 77 17.26 -60.57 -19.51
C SER A 77 17.47 -59.48 -20.60
N LEU A 78 16.64 -59.47 -21.64
CA LEU A 78 16.64 -58.39 -22.64
C LEU A 78 16.02 -57.13 -22.00
N LYS A 79 16.90 -56.15 -21.72
CA LYS A 79 16.44 -54.83 -21.27
C LYS A 79 15.46 -54.25 -22.31
N PRO A 80 14.30 -53.72 -21.89
CA PRO A 80 13.35 -53.11 -22.83
C PRO A 80 14.06 -52.04 -23.66
N ALA A 81 13.76 -52.01 -24.97
CA ALA A 81 14.36 -51.05 -25.86
C ALA A 81 14.08 -49.62 -25.35
N ALA A 82 15.11 -48.81 -25.16
CA ALA A 82 14.98 -47.47 -24.69
C ALA A 82 14.05 -46.66 -25.63
N PRO A 83 13.00 -46.03 -25.11
CA PRO A 83 12.12 -45.21 -25.91
C PRO A 83 12.89 -44.10 -26.62
N THR A 84 12.43 -43.72 -27.81
CA THR A 84 13.12 -42.72 -28.63
C THR A 84 12.46 -41.37 -28.48
N VAL A 85 13.26 -40.33 -28.28
CA VAL A 85 12.84 -38.91 -28.18
C VAL A 85 13.54 -38.14 -29.29
N ASP A 86 12.78 -37.27 -29.94
CA ASP A 86 13.28 -36.43 -31.05
C ASP A 86 14.12 -35.28 -30.47
N ARG A 87 15.35 -35.09 -31.00
CA ARG A 87 16.23 -34.01 -30.54
C ARG A 87 15.66 -32.62 -30.77
N ALA A 88 14.83 -32.44 -31.79
CA ALA A 88 14.23 -31.16 -32.10
C ALA A 88 13.25 -30.64 -31.01
N THR A 89 12.72 -31.55 -30.20
CA THR A 89 11.78 -31.22 -29.11
C THR A 89 12.48 -31.03 -27.75
N LEU A 90 13.80 -31.30 -27.71
CA LEU A 90 14.56 -31.24 -26.46
C LEU A 90 15.26 -29.89 -26.29
N TRP A 91 14.94 -29.24 -25.19
CA TRP A 91 15.73 -28.11 -24.71
C TRP A 91 16.86 -28.63 -23.84
N VAL A 92 18.09 -28.37 -24.26
CA VAL A 92 19.30 -28.89 -23.64
C VAL A 92 20.19 -27.75 -23.19
N ASP A 93 20.76 -27.84 -21.99
CA ASP A 93 21.78 -26.91 -21.52
C ASP A 93 22.92 -27.66 -20.82
N SER A 94 24.05 -27.00 -20.66
CA SER A 94 25.23 -27.54 -20.02
C SER A 94 25.42 -26.99 -18.60
N VAL A 95 25.82 -27.86 -17.68
CA VAL A 95 26.17 -27.47 -16.31
C VAL A 95 27.48 -26.66 -16.32
N ARG A 96 27.41 -25.46 -15.74
CA ARG A 96 28.53 -24.51 -15.64
C ARG A 96 28.88 -24.26 -14.19
N ARG A 97 30.10 -23.87 -13.95
CA ARG A 97 30.54 -23.35 -12.65
C ARG A 97 30.84 -21.88 -12.80
N GLY A 98 30.24 -21.04 -11.98
CA GLY A 98 30.45 -19.61 -12.06
C GLY A 98 29.53 -18.87 -11.13
N GLU A 99 29.34 -17.59 -11.43
CA GLU A 99 28.42 -16.69 -10.76
C GLU A 99 27.00 -16.95 -11.25
N MET A 100 26.08 -17.17 -10.32
CA MET A 100 24.65 -17.28 -10.59
C MET A 100 23.91 -16.16 -9.87
N VAL A 101 23.27 -15.28 -10.64
CA VAL A 101 22.41 -14.24 -10.10
C VAL A 101 21.01 -14.80 -9.89
N ARG A 102 20.54 -14.71 -8.66
CA ARG A 102 19.18 -15.09 -8.30
C ARG A 102 18.27 -13.89 -8.47
N GLU A 103 17.38 -13.99 -9.42
CA GLU A 103 16.46 -12.93 -9.81
C GLU A 103 15.02 -13.38 -9.64
N VAL A 104 14.15 -12.42 -9.36
CA VAL A 104 12.70 -12.59 -9.45
C VAL A 104 12.14 -11.61 -10.45
N ARG A 105 11.09 -12.03 -11.14
CA ARG A 105 10.44 -11.23 -12.18
C ARG A 105 8.96 -11.09 -11.88
N GLY A 106 8.44 -9.89 -12.12
CA GLY A 106 7.01 -9.63 -12.06
C GLY A 106 6.57 -8.52 -13.00
N PRO A 107 5.34 -8.60 -13.47
CA PRO A 107 4.71 -7.50 -14.20
C PRO A 107 4.46 -6.33 -13.26
N GLY A 108 4.42 -5.13 -13.82
CA GLY A 108 4.13 -3.93 -13.07
C GLY A 108 3.64 -2.78 -13.93
N THR A 109 3.48 -1.65 -13.30
CA THR A 109 3.10 -0.39 -13.97
C THR A 109 3.96 0.75 -13.47
N LEU A 110 4.24 1.70 -14.36
CA LEU A 110 4.88 2.95 -13.98
C LEU A 110 3.84 3.86 -13.33
N VAL A 111 4.14 4.33 -12.14
CA VAL A 111 3.31 5.33 -11.46
C VAL A 111 4.14 6.56 -11.12
N PRO A 112 3.55 7.77 -11.11
CA PRO A 112 4.26 8.95 -10.65
C PRO A 112 4.70 8.79 -9.20
N GLU A 113 5.92 9.22 -8.88
CA GLU A 113 6.43 9.20 -7.52
C GLU A 113 5.62 10.14 -6.62
N HIS A 114 5.28 11.31 -7.15
CA HIS A 114 4.49 12.32 -6.46
C HIS A 114 3.17 12.56 -7.18
N ILE A 115 2.08 12.28 -6.47
CA ILE A 115 0.71 12.51 -6.91
C ILE A 115 0.06 13.46 -5.91
N ARG A 116 -0.47 14.57 -6.41
CA ARG A 116 -1.29 15.47 -5.61
C ARG A 116 -2.75 15.33 -5.99
N PHE A 117 -3.54 14.85 -5.05
CA PHE A 117 -4.99 14.84 -5.16
C PHE A 117 -5.52 16.19 -4.68
N ILE A 118 -6.30 16.85 -5.50
CA ILE A 118 -6.92 18.13 -5.20
C ILE A 118 -8.38 17.86 -4.90
N THR A 119 -8.78 18.14 -3.66
CA THR A 119 -10.15 17.93 -3.17
C THR A 119 -10.83 19.25 -2.86
N ALA A 120 -12.15 19.29 -2.98
CA ALA A 120 -12.95 20.44 -2.58
C ALA A 120 -12.89 20.64 -1.06
N LEU A 121 -12.54 21.84 -0.59
CA LEU A 121 -12.58 22.18 0.83
C LEU A 121 -14.03 22.49 1.25
N ALA A 122 -14.80 23.13 0.38
CA ALA A 122 -16.20 23.43 0.59
C ALA A 122 -17.03 22.94 -0.60
N ALA A 123 -18.32 22.68 -0.36
CA ALA A 123 -19.25 22.38 -1.43
C ALA A 123 -19.45 23.58 -2.35
N GLY A 124 -19.72 23.31 -3.64
CA GLY A 124 -19.97 24.37 -4.61
C GLY A 124 -20.36 23.81 -5.98
N ARG A 125 -20.87 24.70 -6.84
CA ARG A 125 -21.15 24.39 -8.24
C ARG A 125 -19.95 24.80 -9.08
N VAL A 126 -19.53 23.95 -10.01
CA VAL A 126 -18.48 24.27 -10.98
C VAL A 126 -18.98 25.38 -11.91
N ASP A 127 -18.38 26.57 -11.79
CA ASP A 127 -18.72 27.75 -12.60
C ASP A 127 -17.86 27.82 -13.86
N ARG A 128 -16.57 27.54 -13.74
CA ARG A 128 -15.61 27.51 -14.86
C ARG A 128 -14.57 26.43 -14.68
N VAL A 129 -14.21 25.79 -15.78
CA VAL A 129 -13.06 24.87 -15.85
C VAL A 129 -12.01 25.56 -16.71
N LEU A 130 -10.83 25.84 -16.12
CA LEU A 130 -9.78 26.65 -16.72
C LEU A 130 -8.57 25.82 -17.18
N ALA A 131 -8.41 24.61 -16.66
CA ALA A 131 -7.35 23.69 -17.03
C ALA A 131 -7.91 22.44 -17.72
N GLN A 132 -7.08 21.80 -18.53
CA GLN A 132 -7.43 20.57 -19.24
C GLN A 132 -6.47 19.43 -18.85
N PRO A 133 -6.91 18.16 -18.89
CA PRO A 133 -6.01 17.02 -18.74
C PRO A 133 -4.85 17.09 -19.75
N GLY A 134 -3.63 16.79 -19.30
CA GLY A 134 -2.40 16.92 -20.08
C GLY A 134 -1.71 18.30 -20.00
N GLN A 135 -2.37 19.33 -19.45
CA GLN A 135 -1.79 20.67 -19.33
C GLN A 135 -0.76 20.73 -18.19
N ARG A 136 0.38 21.41 -18.45
CA ARG A 136 1.38 21.74 -17.43
C ARG A 136 0.90 22.91 -16.56
N VAL A 137 1.02 22.76 -15.25
CA VAL A 137 0.56 23.71 -14.27
C VAL A 137 1.64 24.05 -13.26
N LYS A 138 1.56 25.27 -12.69
CA LYS A 138 2.37 25.73 -11.57
C LYS A 138 1.48 25.75 -10.29
N PRO A 139 2.06 25.85 -9.08
CA PRO A 139 1.28 25.86 -7.84
C PRO A 139 0.13 26.88 -7.81
N GLU A 140 0.33 28.05 -8.42
CA GLU A 140 -0.62 29.16 -8.45
C GLU A 140 -1.68 29.05 -9.57
N THR A 141 -1.48 28.11 -10.51
CA THR A 141 -2.41 27.96 -11.65
C THR A 141 -3.77 27.56 -11.15
N VAL A 142 -4.80 28.30 -11.52
CA VAL A 142 -6.20 28.00 -11.23
C VAL A 142 -6.66 26.92 -12.20
N LEU A 143 -7.21 25.84 -11.66
CA LEU A 143 -7.73 24.71 -12.42
C LEU A 143 -9.20 24.88 -12.74
N LEU A 144 -9.98 25.31 -11.74
CA LEU A 144 -11.41 25.54 -11.87
C LEU A 144 -11.87 26.53 -10.78
N ASP A 145 -12.99 27.18 -11.06
CA ASP A 145 -13.70 28.04 -10.11
C ASP A 145 -15.00 27.37 -9.69
N LEU A 146 -15.21 27.31 -8.38
CA LEU A 146 -16.46 26.89 -7.77
C LEU A 146 -17.25 28.14 -7.35
N SER A 147 -18.57 28.06 -7.40
CA SER A 147 -19.49 29.08 -6.89
C SER A 147 -20.30 28.52 -5.74
N ASN A 148 -20.30 29.25 -4.62
CA ASN A 148 -21.15 28.94 -3.47
C ASN A 148 -21.56 30.25 -2.79
N PRO A 149 -22.81 30.74 -2.97
CA PRO A 149 -23.29 31.95 -2.34
C PRO A 149 -23.28 31.91 -0.82
N ASP A 150 -23.53 30.75 -0.21
CA ASP A 150 -23.56 30.63 1.24
C ASP A 150 -22.18 30.88 1.85
N VAL A 151 -21.12 30.36 1.22
CA VAL A 151 -19.73 30.61 1.64
C VAL A 151 -19.38 32.10 1.52
N GLN A 152 -19.86 32.78 0.47
CA GLN A 152 -19.66 34.22 0.28
C GLN A 152 -20.37 35.02 1.38
N ILE A 153 -21.61 34.67 1.70
CA ILE A 153 -22.38 35.31 2.78
C ILE A 153 -21.69 35.10 4.12
N GLN A 154 -21.24 33.88 4.43
CA GLN A 154 -20.53 33.58 5.68
C GLN A 154 -19.24 34.39 5.83
N ALA A 155 -18.47 34.53 4.76
CA ALA A 155 -17.24 35.32 4.77
C ALA A 155 -17.54 36.81 5.03
N LEU A 156 -18.56 37.38 4.35
CA LEU A 156 -18.99 38.75 4.56
C LEU A 156 -19.52 38.99 5.99
N GLN A 157 -20.30 38.06 6.54
CA GLN A 157 -20.80 38.14 7.90
C GLN A 157 -19.67 38.13 8.93
N ALA A 158 -18.67 37.26 8.75
CA ALA A 158 -17.50 37.19 9.63
C ALA A 158 -16.69 38.49 9.57
N GLU A 159 -16.51 39.07 8.38
CA GLU A 159 -15.85 40.38 8.20
C GLU A 159 -16.62 41.53 8.88
N GLN A 160 -17.93 41.55 8.74
CA GLN A 160 -18.77 42.54 9.42
C GLN A 160 -18.70 42.42 10.94
N GLN A 161 -18.70 41.19 11.48
CA GLN A 161 -18.53 40.95 12.92
C GLN A 161 -17.16 41.42 13.42
N LEU A 162 -16.10 41.16 12.68
CA LEU A 162 -14.77 41.66 13.01
C LEU A 162 -14.69 43.18 12.97
N ALA A 163 -15.29 43.80 11.95
CA ALA A 163 -15.31 45.25 11.82
C ALA A 163 -16.10 45.92 13.00
N ALA A 164 -17.23 45.35 13.36
CA ALA A 164 -18.02 45.81 14.51
C ALA A 164 -17.25 45.69 15.83
N ALA A 165 -16.58 44.55 16.06
CA ALA A 165 -15.78 44.35 17.27
C ALA A 165 -14.58 45.29 17.36
N ARG A 166 -13.95 45.62 16.21
CA ARG A 166 -12.86 46.62 16.15
C ARG A 166 -13.36 48.02 16.50
N ALA A 167 -14.54 48.42 15.95
CA ALA A 167 -15.16 49.70 16.26
C ALA A 167 -15.52 49.80 17.76
N GLU A 168 -16.06 48.75 18.34
CA GLU A 168 -16.36 48.69 19.77
C GLU A 168 -15.11 48.79 20.64
N LEU A 169 -14.02 48.09 20.28
CA LEU A 169 -12.71 48.20 20.99
C LEU A 169 -12.22 49.66 20.98
N VAL A 170 -12.30 50.35 19.84
CA VAL A 170 -11.89 51.75 19.74
C VAL A 170 -12.78 52.65 20.57
N SER A 171 -14.10 52.49 20.50
CA SER A 171 -15.09 53.25 21.28
C SER A 171 -14.88 53.09 22.80
N GLN A 172 -14.76 51.81 23.24
CA GLN A 172 -14.54 51.51 24.64
C GLN A 172 -13.21 52.05 25.15
N ARG A 173 -12.13 51.88 24.38
CA ARG A 173 -10.80 52.44 24.72
C ARG A 173 -10.87 53.95 24.87
N THR A 174 -11.54 54.66 23.95
CA THR A 174 -11.68 56.11 24.00
C THR A 174 -12.48 56.55 25.23
N THR A 175 -13.57 55.85 25.55
CA THR A 175 -14.39 56.13 26.73
C THR A 175 -13.58 55.95 28.01
N LEU A 176 -12.88 54.84 28.16
CA LEU A 176 -12.04 54.54 29.35
C LEU A 176 -10.90 55.52 29.49
N GLU A 177 -10.24 55.92 28.38
CA GLU A 177 -9.18 56.94 28.38
C GLU A 177 -9.70 58.29 28.80
N ASN A 178 -10.88 58.74 28.33
CA ASN A 178 -11.52 59.96 28.77
C ASN A 178 -11.82 59.94 30.28
N GLN A 179 -12.29 58.82 30.82
CA GLN A 179 -12.52 58.62 32.25
C GLN A 179 -11.20 58.75 33.04
N ARG A 180 -10.10 58.14 32.54
CA ARG A 180 -8.78 58.24 33.15
C ARG A 180 -8.26 59.70 33.17
N LEU A 181 -8.44 60.41 32.04
CA LEU A 181 -8.03 61.81 31.94
C LEU A 181 -8.84 62.69 32.94
N THR A 182 -10.17 62.44 33.06
CA THR A 182 -11.01 63.14 34.03
C THR A 182 -10.53 62.90 35.47
N GLN A 183 -10.23 61.65 35.83
CA GLN A 183 -9.69 61.28 37.15
C GLN A 183 -8.31 61.88 37.40
N THR A 184 -7.45 61.92 36.36
CA THR A 184 -6.15 62.61 36.44
C THR A 184 -6.28 64.11 36.74
N GLY A 185 -7.28 64.78 36.13
CA GLY A 185 -7.61 66.19 36.42
C GLY A 185 -8.05 66.35 37.87
N LEU A 186 -8.87 65.44 38.40
CA LEU A 186 -9.32 65.48 39.79
C LEU A 186 -8.18 65.31 40.77
N VAL A 187 -7.26 64.36 40.52
CA VAL A 187 -6.02 64.17 41.32
C VAL A 187 -5.18 65.45 41.33
N ALA A 188 -5.02 66.11 40.17
CA ALA A 188 -4.27 67.38 40.08
C ALA A 188 -4.89 68.52 40.90
N THR A 189 -6.22 68.67 40.85
CA THR A 189 -6.96 69.67 41.63
C THR A 189 -6.81 69.41 43.11
N THR A 190 -7.11 68.20 43.57
CA THR A 190 -7.00 67.79 44.96
C THR A 190 -5.56 67.97 45.50
N ARG A 191 -4.57 67.68 44.69
CA ARG A 191 -3.17 67.93 45.04
C ARG A 191 -2.91 69.40 45.27
N THR A 192 -3.41 70.31 44.47
CA THR A 192 -3.23 71.72 44.63
C THR A 192 -3.88 72.23 45.92
N GLU A 193 -5.13 71.77 46.21
CA GLU A 193 -5.87 72.06 47.44
C GLU A 193 -5.08 71.57 48.66
N TYR A 194 -4.56 70.35 48.63
CA TYR A 194 -3.70 69.80 49.69
C TYR A 194 -2.44 70.62 49.93
N LEU A 195 -1.72 70.94 48.86
CA LEU A 195 -0.47 71.73 48.97
C LEU A 195 -0.73 73.14 49.49
N GLN A 196 -1.86 73.75 49.16
CA GLN A 196 -2.28 75.02 49.73
C GLN A 196 -2.60 74.89 51.22
N ALA A 197 -3.44 73.96 51.63
CA ALA A 197 -3.78 73.72 53.02
C ALA A 197 -2.56 73.36 53.89
N LYS A 198 -1.61 72.59 53.33
CA LYS A 198 -0.36 72.27 54.01
C LYS A 198 0.47 73.51 54.30
N ARG A 199 0.63 74.41 53.35
CA ARG A 199 1.35 75.68 53.54
C ARG A 199 0.64 76.55 54.57
N GLU A 200 -0.74 76.61 54.53
CA GLU A 200 -1.51 77.33 55.53
C GLU A 200 -1.33 76.73 56.94
N ALA A 201 -1.32 75.41 57.09
CA ALA A 201 -1.06 74.74 58.34
C ALA A 201 0.35 74.98 58.89
N GLU A 202 1.36 74.93 58.04
CA GLU A 202 2.78 75.25 58.42
C GLU A 202 2.94 76.69 58.92
N VAL A 203 2.30 77.67 58.26
CA VAL A 203 2.25 79.06 58.69
C VAL A 203 1.48 79.23 60.00
N ALA A 204 0.30 78.59 60.13
CA ALA A 204 -0.52 78.61 61.35
C ALA A 204 0.20 78.01 62.59
N GLU A 205 0.94 76.91 62.37
CA GLU A 205 1.76 76.28 63.47
C GLU A 205 2.89 77.21 63.88
N SER A 206 3.59 77.86 62.96
CA SER A 206 4.63 78.81 63.31
C SER A 206 4.10 80.08 64.07
N LEU A 207 2.96 80.61 63.61
CA LEU A 207 2.31 81.75 64.30
C LEU A 207 1.76 81.38 65.65
N GLY A 208 1.20 80.17 65.78
CA GLY A 208 0.73 79.65 67.08
C GLY A 208 1.83 79.50 68.15
N LEU A 209 3.05 79.09 67.72
CA LEU A 209 4.22 78.98 68.61
C LEU A 209 4.72 80.35 69.03
N HIS A 210 4.49 81.40 68.24
CA HIS A 210 4.91 82.77 68.61
C HIS A 210 3.80 83.65 69.21
N GLY A 211 2.64 83.07 69.54
CA GLY A 211 1.51 83.75 70.16
C GLY A 211 0.68 84.65 69.21
N GLY A 212 0.91 84.55 67.85
CA GLY A 212 0.22 85.34 66.85
C GLY A 212 -1.10 84.70 66.35
N MET A 213 -1.44 83.47 66.81
CA MET A 213 -2.69 82.77 66.38
C MET A 213 -3.18 81.91 67.56
N SER A 214 -4.51 81.66 67.69
CA SER A 214 -5.09 80.73 68.62
C SER A 214 -4.63 79.29 68.36
N ARG A 215 -4.37 78.54 69.47
CA ARG A 215 -4.00 77.15 69.33
C ARG A 215 -5.12 76.29 68.67
N ASN A 216 -6.37 76.66 68.84
CA ASN A 216 -7.52 76.00 68.17
C ASN A 216 -7.49 76.23 66.66
N ASP A 217 -7.20 77.43 66.21
CA ASP A 217 -7.18 77.75 64.83
C ASP A 217 -5.99 77.07 64.10
N ALA A 218 -4.84 76.98 64.79
CA ALA A 218 -3.68 76.24 64.25
C ALA A 218 -3.98 74.70 64.20
N ALA A 219 -4.68 74.14 65.18
CA ALA A 219 -5.14 72.77 65.13
C ALA A 219 -6.12 72.51 64.02
N LEU A 220 -7.10 73.42 63.81
CA LEU A 220 -8.08 73.30 62.70
C LEU A 220 -7.43 73.37 61.32
N ALA A 221 -6.41 74.22 61.10
CA ALA A 221 -5.65 74.29 59.86
C ALA A 221 -4.86 72.97 59.60
N LYS A 222 -4.30 72.37 60.64
CA LYS A 222 -3.63 71.08 60.58
C LYS A 222 -4.58 69.92 60.25
N ASP A 223 -5.75 69.90 60.94
CA ASP A 223 -6.75 68.88 60.66
C ASP A 223 -7.25 68.96 59.23
N LYS A 224 -7.49 70.16 58.69
CA LYS A 224 -7.87 70.38 57.31
C LYS A 224 -6.76 69.91 56.32
N ALA A 225 -5.50 70.16 56.60
CA ALA A 225 -4.40 69.65 55.79
C ALA A 225 -4.33 68.11 55.80
N ALA A 226 -4.53 67.49 56.97
CA ALA A 226 -4.57 66.01 57.10
C ALA A 226 -5.78 65.38 56.36
N GLU A 227 -6.97 66.03 56.40
CA GLU A 227 -8.14 65.62 55.63
C GLU A 227 -7.83 65.63 54.11
N LEU A 228 -7.28 66.75 53.61
CA LEU A 228 -6.97 66.88 52.19
C LEU A 228 -5.82 65.96 51.74
N GLU A 229 -4.86 65.67 52.64
CA GLU A 229 -3.83 64.64 52.38
C GLU A 229 -4.46 63.30 52.16
N THR A 230 -5.34 62.91 53.10
CA THR A 230 -6.08 61.63 53.00
C THR A 230 -6.92 61.56 51.70
N ARG A 231 -7.63 62.64 51.39
CA ARG A 231 -8.41 62.73 50.15
C ARG A 231 -7.54 62.62 48.89
N TYR A 232 -6.42 63.33 48.86
CA TYR A 232 -5.43 63.23 47.76
C TYR A 232 -4.91 61.82 47.61
N GLY A 233 -4.55 61.10 48.68
CA GLY A 233 -4.10 59.72 48.71
C GLY A 233 -5.18 58.78 48.14
N ILE A 234 -6.45 58.99 48.51
CA ILE A 234 -7.58 58.17 48.00
C ILE A 234 -7.75 58.38 46.48
N GLU A 235 -7.68 59.62 45.98
CA GLU A 235 -7.86 59.92 44.55
C GLU A 235 -6.65 59.39 43.72
N GLN A 236 -5.42 59.35 44.29
CA GLN A 236 -4.28 58.68 43.65
C GLN A 236 -4.46 57.17 43.55
N GLN A 237 -4.91 56.53 44.65
CA GLN A 237 -5.21 55.09 44.63
C GLN A 237 -6.30 54.77 43.64
N ARG A 238 -7.33 55.58 43.57
CA ARG A 238 -8.42 55.41 42.57
C ARG A 238 -7.89 55.49 41.13
N LEU A 239 -7.00 56.47 40.84
CA LEU A 239 -6.36 56.58 39.52
C LEU A 239 -5.51 55.38 39.19
N ALA A 240 -4.75 54.84 40.15
CA ALA A 240 -3.89 53.64 39.95
C ALA A 240 -4.76 52.39 39.65
N LEU A 241 -5.77 52.13 40.48
CA LEU A 241 -6.74 51.02 40.27
C LEU A 241 -7.48 51.18 38.91
N MET A 242 -7.89 52.39 38.58
CA MET A 242 -8.53 52.66 37.32
C MET A 242 -7.62 52.34 36.12
N THR A 243 -6.35 52.71 36.18
CA THR A 243 -5.38 52.42 35.11
C THR A 243 -5.18 50.93 34.91
N GLU A 244 -5.02 50.14 36.00
CA GLU A 244 -4.91 48.69 35.95
C GLU A 244 -6.19 48.03 35.40
N THR A 245 -7.36 48.52 35.82
CA THR A 245 -8.64 48.00 35.36
C THR A 245 -8.87 48.29 33.86
N ILE A 246 -8.47 49.47 33.35
CA ILE A 246 -8.54 49.81 31.94
C ILE A 246 -7.72 48.89 31.10
N ASP A 247 -6.45 48.61 31.48
CA ASP A 247 -5.58 47.69 30.74
C ASP A 247 -6.18 46.29 30.66
N SER A 248 -6.74 45.80 31.80
CA SER A 248 -7.39 44.50 31.83
C SER A 248 -8.66 44.46 30.94
N GLN A 249 -9.52 45.48 30.96
CA GLN A 249 -10.72 45.55 30.12
C GLN A 249 -10.36 45.63 28.63
N VAL A 250 -9.38 46.43 28.25
CA VAL A 250 -8.87 46.54 26.89
C VAL A 250 -8.27 45.22 26.42
N ALA A 251 -7.54 44.51 27.28
CA ALA A 251 -6.97 43.19 26.94
C ALA A 251 -8.06 42.16 26.63
N VAL A 252 -9.14 42.10 27.44
CA VAL A 252 -10.29 41.20 27.18
C VAL A 252 -10.93 41.52 25.84
N GLN A 253 -11.18 42.80 25.55
CA GLN A 253 -11.81 43.21 24.31
C GLN A 253 -10.91 42.97 23.09
N ARG A 254 -9.59 43.14 23.26
CA ARG A 254 -8.59 42.78 22.22
C ARG A 254 -8.62 41.28 21.93
N SER A 255 -8.70 40.44 22.95
CA SER A 255 -8.82 38.98 22.77
C SER A 255 -10.08 38.60 22.01
N GLN A 256 -11.21 39.34 22.21
CA GLN A 256 -12.41 39.15 21.43
C GLN A 256 -12.23 39.50 19.95
N VAL A 257 -11.55 40.62 19.66
CA VAL A 257 -11.21 41.02 18.29
C VAL A 257 -10.31 40.00 17.62
N ASP A 258 -9.29 39.49 18.34
CA ASP A 258 -8.34 38.50 17.80
C ASP A 258 -9.05 37.17 17.51
N ARG A 259 -9.99 36.75 18.33
CA ARG A 259 -10.83 35.58 18.07
C ARG A 259 -11.71 35.75 16.82
N LEU A 260 -12.37 36.87 16.67
CA LEU A 260 -13.20 37.18 15.49
C LEU A 260 -12.35 37.37 14.23
N ARG A 261 -11.10 37.87 14.36
CA ARG A 261 -10.14 37.92 13.25
C ARG A 261 -9.82 36.52 12.75
N ALA A 262 -9.51 35.58 13.66
CA ALA A 262 -9.24 34.18 13.28
C ALA A 262 -10.43 33.53 12.55
N VAL A 263 -11.67 33.83 12.99
CA VAL A 263 -12.89 33.36 12.32
C VAL A 263 -13.02 33.96 10.92
N ALA A 264 -12.82 35.29 10.78
CA ALA A 264 -12.90 35.97 9.50
C ALA A 264 -11.83 35.47 8.52
N GLU A 265 -10.57 35.26 8.97
CA GLU A 265 -9.49 34.70 8.17
C GLU A 265 -9.82 33.26 7.73
N PHE A 266 -10.40 32.44 8.61
CA PHE A 266 -10.85 31.11 8.26
C PHE A 266 -11.91 31.14 7.15
N GLN A 267 -12.96 31.95 7.30
CA GLN A 267 -14.02 32.05 6.29
C GLN A 267 -13.50 32.62 4.96
N GLN A 268 -12.57 33.57 5.01
CA GLN A 268 -11.90 34.07 3.81
C GLN A 268 -11.04 33.00 3.12
N ASN A 269 -10.39 32.11 3.90
CA ASN A 269 -9.65 30.98 3.34
C ASN A 269 -10.60 29.97 2.67
N VAL A 270 -11.75 29.68 3.28
CA VAL A 270 -12.78 28.84 2.68
C VAL A 270 -13.31 29.46 1.39
N LEU A 271 -13.57 30.76 1.38
CA LEU A 271 -14.00 31.49 0.17
C LEU A 271 -12.92 31.44 -0.93
N ARG A 272 -11.65 31.67 -0.57
CA ARG A 272 -10.54 31.58 -1.51
C ARG A 272 -10.34 30.15 -2.06
N SER A 273 -10.69 29.14 -1.29
CA SER A 273 -10.58 27.75 -1.73
C SER A 273 -11.59 27.35 -2.82
N LEU A 274 -12.63 28.16 -3.04
CA LEU A 274 -13.55 27.99 -4.18
C LEU A 274 -12.81 28.25 -5.51
N GLN A 275 -11.75 29.03 -5.51
CA GLN A 275 -10.79 29.11 -6.60
C GLN A 275 -9.74 28.01 -6.44
N VAL A 276 -10.00 26.88 -7.09
CA VAL A 276 -9.20 25.67 -6.95
C VAL A 276 -7.90 25.80 -7.71
N ARG A 277 -6.77 25.75 -7.00
CA ARG A 277 -5.42 25.87 -7.55
C ARG A 277 -4.70 24.52 -7.57
N ALA A 278 -3.74 24.37 -8.47
CA ALA A 278 -2.92 23.16 -8.59
C ALA A 278 -2.13 22.85 -7.30
N GLY A 279 -1.63 23.90 -6.61
CA GLY A 279 -0.91 23.78 -5.35
C GLY A 279 0.47 23.11 -5.47
N ASP A 280 0.80 22.56 -6.65
CA ASP A 280 2.09 21.98 -6.97
C ASP A 280 2.40 22.14 -8.47
N SER A 281 3.69 22.04 -8.83
CA SER A 281 4.11 22.04 -10.23
C SER A 281 3.97 20.65 -10.82
N GLY A 282 3.31 20.53 -11.97
CA GLY A 282 3.10 19.22 -12.58
C GLY A 282 2.30 19.27 -13.86
N VAL A 283 1.70 18.14 -14.17
CA VAL A 283 0.74 17.97 -15.27
C VAL A 283 -0.58 17.50 -14.68
N VAL A 284 -1.68 18.09 -15.13
CA VAL A 284 -3.02 17.64 -14.76
C VAL A 284 -3.25 16.27 -15.39
N SER A 285 -3.35 15.24 -14.55
CA SER A 285 -3.57 13.86 -15.01
C SER A 285 -5.06 13.58 -15.20
N ASP A 286 -5.89 14.10 -14.29
CA ASP A 286 -7.33 13.89 -14.30
C ASP A 286 -8.07 15.16 -13.85
N LEU A 287 -9.12 15.51 -14.56
CA LEU A 287 -10.05 16.57 -14.25
C LEU A 287 -11.36 16.27 -14.99
N THR A 288 -12.24 15.49 -14.37
CA THR A 288 -13.45 14.93 -15.01
C THR A 288 -14.72 15.73 -14.73
N LEU A 289 -14.60 16.90 -14.10
CA LEU A 289 -15.74 17.73 -13.71
C LEU A 289 -16.30 18.49 -14.90
N GLN A 290 -17.64 18.63 -14.90
CA GLN A 290 -18.38 19.37 -15.92
C GLN A 290 -18.91 20.71 -15.38
N LEU A 291 -19.06 21.68 -16.29
CA LEU A 291 -19.72 22.96 -15.99
C LEU A 291 -21.12 22.74 -15.42
N GLY A 292 -21.44 23.43 -14.34
CA GLY A 292 -22.72 23.31 -13.65
C GLY A 292 -22.84 22.14 -12.70
N GLN A 293 -21.88 21.22 -12.66
CA GLN A 293 -21.88 20.11 -11.73
C GLN A 293 -21.72 20.61 -10.29
N TYR A 294 -22.52 20.05 -9.37
CA TYR A 294 -22.38 20.32 -7.95
C TYR A 294 -21.45 19.33 -7.29
N VAL A 295 -20.47 19.81 -6.51
CA VAL A 295 -19.49 19.01 -5.77
C VAL A 295 -19.62 19.24 -4.27
N LEU A 296 -19.44 18.19 -3.50
CA LEU A 296 -19.44 18.24 -2.04
C LEU A 296 -18.02 18.48 -1.50
N GLY A 297 -17.91 18.99 -0.28
CA GLY A 297 -16.63 19.02 0.42
C GLY A 297 -16.02 17.63 0.52
N GLY A 298 -14.70 17.50 0.28
CA GLY A 298 -13.98 16.23 0.23
C GLY A 298 -14.00 15.51 -1.12
N THR A 299 -14.82 15.95 -2.09
CA THR A 299 -14.82 15.39 -3.45
C THR A 299 -13.50 15.66 -4.14
N MET A 300 -12.91 14.65 -4.79
CA MET A 300 -11.73 14.81 -5.64
C MET A 300 -12.09 15.62 -6.88
N LEU A 301 -11.39 16.72 -7.11
CA LEU A 301 -11.61 17.64 -8.22
C LEU A 301 -10.63 17.44 -9.35
N ALA A 302 -9.35 17.20 -9.02
CA ALA A 302 -8.29 17.02 -9.98
C ALA A 302 -7.15 16.18 -9.38
N LYS A 303 -6.33 15.61 -10.28
CA LYS A 303 -5.10 14.90 -9.96
C LYS A 303 -3.95 15.56 -10.72
N VAL A 304 -2.96 16.06 -9.99
CA VAL A 304 -1.73 16.64 -10.56
C VAL A 304 -0.57 15.70 -10.29
N VAL A 305 0.21 15.39 -11.32
CA VAL A 305 1.37 14.49 -11.25
C VAL A 305 2.63 15.22 -11.67
N GLN A 306 3.75 14.95 -11.04
CA GLN A 306 5.05 15.49 -11.45
C GLN A 306 5.58 14.66 -12.63
N PRO A 307 5.77 15.24 -13.82
CA PRO A 307 6.36 14.54 -14.94
C PRO A 307 7.85 14.28 -14.68
N GLY A 308 8.34 13.11 -15.12
CA GLY A 308 9.77 12.77 -15.09
C GLY A 308 10.24 12.04 -13.84
N LYS A 309 9.45 11.98 -12.77
CA LYS A 309 9.71 11.15 -11.59
C LYS A 309 8.70 10.03 -11.52
N LEU A 310 9.05 8.90 -12.10
CA LEU A 310 8.24 7.70 -12.11
C LEU A 310 8.91 6.64 -11.25
N LYS A 311 8.10 5.80 -10.61
CA LYS A 311 8.52 4.56 -9.98
C LYS A 311 7.78 3.40 -10.63
N ALA A 312 8.38 2.23 -10.64
CA ALA A 312 7.70 1.01 -11.07
C ALA A 312 7.07 0.32 -9.85
N VAL A 313 5.81 -0.03 -9.95
CA VAL A 313 5.11 -0.84 -8.96
C VAL A 313 4.96 -2.24 -9.54
N LEU A 314 5.77 -3.18 -9.03
CA LEU A 314 5.83 -4.56 -9.49
C LEU A 314 4.94 -5.46 -8.66
N GLN A 315 4.30 -6.44 -9.28
CA GLN A 315 3.52 -7.48 -8.63
C GLN A 315 4.32 -8.78 -8.62
N ILE A 316 4.96 -9.06 -7.49
CA ILE A 316 5.82 -10.24 -7.33
C ILE A 316 5.04 -11.34 -6.61
N PRO A 317 5.04 -12.60 -7.08
CA PRO A 317 4.42 -13.71 -6.37
C PRO A 317 4.95 -13.82 -4.93
N GLU A 318 4.06 -14.00 -3.95
CA GLU A 318 4.39 -14.07 -2.52
C GLU A 318 5.50 -15.10 -2.22
N THR A 319 5.47 -16.23 -2.93
CA THR A 319 6.46 -17.30 -2.76
C THR A 319 7.90 -16.88 -3.11
N GLN A 320 8.04 -15.85 -3.98
CA GLN A 320 9.33 -15.32 -4.43
C GLN A 320 9.70 -14.00 -3.74
N ALA A 321 8.71 -13.30 -3.15
CA ALA A 321 8.89 -12.01 -2.50
C ALA A 321 9.56 -12.09 -1.11
N LYS A 322 9.63 -13.29 -0.50
CA LYS A 322 10.11 -13.49 0.88
C LYS A 322 11.54 -13.02 1.13
N ASP A 323 12.35 -13.04 0.09
CA ASP A 323 13.77 -12.76 0.17
C ASP A 323 14.12 -11.36 -0.36
N ILE A 324 13.12 -10.56 -0.75
CA ILE A 324 13.33 -9.19 -1.27
C ILE A 324 13.64 -8.25 -0.10
N THR A 325 14.70 -7.48 -0.24
CA THR A 325 15.09 -6.44 0.72
C THR A 325 15.15 -5.05 0.07
N ILE A 326 15.10 -4.02 0.90
CA ILE A 326 15.22 -2.62 0.44
C ILE A 326 16.64 -2.39 -0.09
N SER A 327 16.74 -1.57 -1.15
CA SER A 327 17.99 -1.22 -1.86
C SER A 327 18.53 -2.30 -2.81
N GLU A 328 17.84 -3.42 -3.01
CA GLU A 328 18.22 -4.38 -4.05
C GLU A 328 18.09 -3.77 -5.44
N LYS A 329 19.01 -4.18 -6.31
CA LYS A 329 19.04 -3.73 -7.70
C LYS A 329 17.87 -4.31 -8.48
N ALA A 330 17.30 -3.47 -9.32
CA ALA A 330 16.23 -3.89 -10.21
C ALA A 330 16.48 -3.37 -11.63
N ALA A 331 15.98 -4.10 -12.61
CA ALA A 331 15.98 -3.73 -14.02
C ALA A 331 14.54 -3.71 -14.53
N ILE A 332 14.08 -2.58 -15.00
CA ILE A 332 12.72 -2.38 -15.48
C ILE A 332 12.70 -2.32 -16.98
N ASP A 333 12.11 -3.31 -17.60
CA ASP A 333 11.90 -3.36 -19.06
C ASP A 333 10.61 -2.61 -19.42
N THR A 334 10.77 -1.48 -20.08
CA THR A 334 9.69 -0.62 -20.55
C THR A 334 9.25 -0.96 -21.98
N ARG A 335 9.80 -2.03 -22.59
CA ARG A 335 9.70 -2.38 -24.01
C ARG A 335 10.35 -1.39 -24.98
N ASN A 336 10.73 -0.21 -24.51
CA ASN A 336 11.50 0.79 -25.24
C ASN A 336 12.96 0.84 -24.78
N GLY A 337 13.29 0.10 -23.71
CA GLY A 337 14.61 0.02 -23.09
C GLY A 337 14.53 -0.47 -21.66
N ILE A 338 15.66 -0.94 -21.17
CA ILE A 338 15.80 -1.39 -19.78
C ILE A 338 16.32 -0.22 -18.96
N VAL A 339 15.61 0.10 -17.88
CA VAL A 339 15.95 1.18 -16.95
C VAL A 339 16.43 0.56 -15.64
N PRO A 340 17.64 0.90 -15.18
CA PRO A 340 18.10 0.49 -13.86
C PRO A 340 17.32 1.20 -12.75
N GLY A 341 17.18 0.51 -11.63
CA GLY A 341 16.52 1.05 -10.43
C GLY A 341 16.88 0.23 -9.20
N HIS A 342 16.27 0.60 -8.09
CA HIS A 342 16.42 -0.12 -6.82
C HIS A 342 15.11 -0.16 -6.06
N VAL A 343 14.94 -1.21 -5.25
CA VAL A 343 13.77 -1.40 -4.40
C VAL A 343 13.76 -0.36 -3.29
N ILE A 344 12.68 0.42 -3.21
CA ILE A 344 12.49 1.44 -2.16
C ILE A 344 11.48 1.02 -1.11
N ARG A 345 10.54 0.15 -1.48
CA ARG A 345 9.48 -0.31 -0.59
C ARG A 345 8.88 -1.61 -1.10
N PHE A 346 8.44 -2.46 -0.21
CA PHE A 346 7.54 -3.57 -0.51
C PHE A 346 6.38 -3.58 0.49
N ASP A 347 5.22 -4.03 0.03
CA ASP A 347 4.05 -4.15 0.89
C ASP A 347 4.15 -5.47 1.67
N PRO A 348 4.04 -5.47 3.00
CA PRO A 348 4.08 -6.69 3.80
C PRO A 348 2.85 -7.61 3.57
N ASN A 349 1.77 -7.07 3.00
CA ASN A 349 0.54 -7.80 2.74
C ASN A 349 0.48 -8.31 1.30
N ALA A 350 0.25 -9.61 1.14
CA ALA A 350 -0.03 -10.18 -0.16
C ALA A 350 -1.51 -9.96 -0.54
N ILE A 351 -1.76 -9.45 -1.73
CA ILE A 351 -3.09 -9.29 -2.31
C ILE A 351 -3.17 -10.19 -3.54
N ASN A 352 -4.16 -11.08 -3.58
CA ASN A 352 -4.31 -12.06 -4.66
C ASN A 352 -3.07 -12.92 -4.92
N GLY A 353 -2.29 -13.26 -3.87
CA GLY A 353 -1.08 -14.07 -3.97
C GLY A 353 0.15 -13.33 -4.52
N THR A 354 0.09 -12.00 -4.64
CA THR A 354 1.21 -11.16 -5.04
C THR A 354 1.50 -10.09 -4.00
N VAL A 355 2.77 -9.72 -3.90
CA VAL A 355 3.29 -8.61 -3.08
C VAL A 355 3.63 -7.44 -3.99
N SER A 356 3.22 -6.25 -3.61
CA SER A 356 3.53 -5.02 -4.34
C SER A 356 4.91 -4.52 -3.94
N VAL A 357 5.80 -4.35 -4.91
CA VAL A 357 7.17 -3.87 -4.71
C VAL A 357 7.39 -2.58 -5.49
N ASP A 358 7.72 -1.50 -4.79
CA ASP A 358 8.02 -0.21 -5.39
C ASP A 358 9.51 -0.13 -5.71
N VAL A 359 9.82 0.18 -6.96
CA VAL A 359 11.19 0.35 -7.48
C VAL A 359 11.37 1.79 -7.96
N ALA A 360 12.31 2.50 -7.36
CA ALA A 360 12.74 3.81 -7.86
C ALA A 360 13.59 3.63 -9.12
N LEU A 361 13.33 4.45 -10.12
CA LEU A 361 14.08 4.44 -11.37
C LEU A 361 15.24 5.43 -11.28
N GLU A 362 16.43 5.02 -11.71
CA GLU A 362 17.64 5.88 -11.71
C GLU A 362 17.73 6.74 -12.96
N ASP A 363 17.11 6.29 -14.05
CA ASP A 363 17.14 6.95 -15.34
C ASP A 363 15.74 7.03 -15.99
N THR A 364 15.61 7.86 -17.00
CA THR A 364 14.39 7.99 -17.80
C THR A 364 14.68 7.71 -19.27
N VAL A 365 13.90 6.82 -19.87
CA VAL A 365 13.97 6.52 -21.29
C VAL A 365 12.81 7.23 -22.02
N ALA A 366 13.04 7.63 -23.26
CA ALA A 366 12.03 8.28 -24.09
C ALA A 366 10.76 7.41 -24.21
N GLY A 367 9.61 8.03 -24.04
CA GLY A 367 8.30 7.35 -24.11
C GLY A 367 7.77 6.82 -22.79
N MET A 368 8.48 6.99 -21.68
CA MET A 368 7.93 6.66 -20.34
C MET A 368 6.80 7.60 -19.99
N ARG A 369 5.70 7.03 -19.56
CA ARG A 369 4.49 7.76 -19.13
C ARG A 369 3.83 7.02 -17.97
N PRO A 370 3.05 7.72 -17.15
CA PRO A 370 2.21 7.06 -16.15
C PRO A 370 1.33 5.95 -16.77
N ASP A 371 1.04 4.94 -15.98
CA ASP A 371 0.22 3.77 -16.33
C ASP A 371 0.78 2.90 -17.48
N LEU A 372 2.06 3.08 -17.86
CA LEU A 372 2.73 2.17 -18.78
C LEU A 372 2.99 0.84 -18.09
N SER A 373 2.55 -0.27 -18.73
CA SER A 373 2.87 -1.62 -18.28
C SER A 373 4.32 -1.95 -18.55
N VAL A 374 5.01 -2.48 -17.54
CA VAL A 374 6.42 -2.83 -17.56
C VAL A 374 6.64 -4.22 -16.98
N ASP A 375 7.79 -4.82 -17.30
CA ASP A 375 8.26 -6.04 -16.65
C ASP A 375 9.48 -5.69 -15.81
N GLY A 376 9.44 -6.01 -14.50
CA GLY A 376 10.56 -5.76 -13.60
C GLY A 376 11.28 -7.04 -13.21
N THR A 377 12.60 -6.99 -13.15
CA THR A 377 13.47 -8.04 -12.63
C THR A 377 14.24 -7.48 -11.44
N ILE A 378 14.17 -8.15 -10.29
CA ILE A 378 14.86 -7.75 -9.05
C ILE A 378 15.96 -8.79 -8.78
N GLU A 379 17.18 -8.33 -8.55
CA GLU A 379 18.34 -9.16 -8.16
C GLU A 379 18.29 -9.32 -6.64
N ILE A 380 17.99 -10.57 -6.17
CA ILE A 380 17.90 -10.86 -4.73
C ILE A 380 19.28 -11.23 -4.17
N GLU A 381 20.01 -12.07 -4.89
CA GLU A 381 21.23 -12.67 -4.38
C GLU A 381 22.18 -13.02 -5.51
N ARG A 382 23.46 -12.84 -5.26
CA ARG A 382 24.55 -13.19 -6.17
C ARG A 382 25.37 -14.32 -5.55
N LEU A 383 25.29 -15.51 -6.16
CA LEU A 383 25.96 -16.71 -5.72
C LEU A 383 27.25 -16.87 -6.49
N GLU A 384 28.38 -16.79 -5.81
CA GLU A 384 29.71 -16.99 -6.40
C GLU A 384 30.11 -18.46 -6.41
N HIS A 385 30.77 -18.91 -7.49
CA HIS A 385 31.37 -20.23 -7.61
C HIS A 385 30.45 -21.44 -7.45
N VAL A 386 29.14 -21.30 -7.75
CA VAL A 386 28.16 -22.40 -7.71
C VAL A 386 28.10 -23.16 -9.04
N LEU A 387 27.68 -24.44 -8.97
CA LEU A 387 27.28 -25.19 -10.15
C LEU A 387 25.81 -24.79 -10.48
N TYR A 388 25.58 -24.47 -11.74
CA TYR A 388 24.23 -24.14 -12.19
C TYR A 388 24.00 -24.60 -13.62
N THR A 389 22.75 -24.75 -13.98
CA THR A 389 22.26 -25.01 -15.35
C THR A 389 20.99 -24.20 -15.61
N GLY A 390 20.50 -24.23 -16.84
CA GLY A 390 19.18 -23.68 -17.16
C GLY A 390 18.10 -24.29 -16.26
N ARG A 391 17.09 -23.53 -15.95
CA ARG A 391 15.97 -23.99 -15.10
C ARG A 391 15.10 -24.97 -15.88
N PRO A 392 14.92 -26.23 -15.39
CA PRO A 392 14.03 -27.18 -16.05
C PRO A 392 12.56 -26.73 -15.97
N ALA A 393 11.77 -27.17 -16.92
CA ALA A 393 10.33 -26.86 -16.96
C ALA A 393 9.55 -27.51 -15.80
N TYR A 394 10.16 -28.43 -15.06
CA TYR A 394 9.60 -29.23 -13.96
C TYR A 394 10.51 -29.19 -12.73
N GLY A 395 9.97 -29.61 -11.61
CA GLY A 395 10.69 -29.64 -10.33
C GLY A 395 10.58 -28.34 -9.53
N GLN A 396 10.77 -28.47 -8.23
CA GLN A 396 10.72 -27.33 -7.30
C GLN A 396 12.12 -26.99 -6.79
N PRO A 397 12.40 -25.74 -6.44
CA PRO A 397 13.65 -25.36 -5.76
C PRO A 397 13.85 -26.16 -4.46
N ASN A 398 15.11 -26.37 -4.09
CA ASN A 398 15.52 -27.08 -2.88
C ASN A 398 14.94 -28.51 -2.77
N SER A 399 14.83 -29.20 -3.90
CA SER A 399 14.32 -30.58 -3.97
C SER A 399 15.26 -31.50 -4.74
N THR A 400 14.97 -32.80 -4.70
CA THR A 400 15.66 -33.77 -5.56
C THR A 400 14.77 -34.11 -6.74
N ILE A 401 15.26 -33.89 -7.96
CA ILE A 401 14.54 -34.10 -9.20
C ILE A 401 15.29 -35.12 -10.11
N GLY A 402 14.52 -35.89 -10.87
CA GLY A 402 15.09 -36.78 -11.89
C GLY A 402 15.35 -35.98 -13.17
N MET A 403 16.60 -35.80 -13.56
CA MET A 403 16.98 -35.15 -14.80
C MET A 403 17.62 -36.14 -15.77
N PHE A 404 17.49 -35.93 -17.06
CA PHE A 404 18.14 -36.73 -18.07
C PHE A 404 19.49 -36.09 -18.48
N LYS A 405 20.59 -36.77 -18.12
CA LYS A 405 21.93 -36.39 -18.55
C LYS A 405 22.25 -37.07 -19.86
N ILE A 406 22.65 -36.30 -20.86
CA ILE A 406 23.05 -36.79 -22.16
C ILE A 406 24.43 -37.47 -22.04
N SER A 407 24.57 -38.69 -22.61
CA SER A 407 25.83 -39.40 -22.67
C SER A 407 26.80 -38.71 -23.63
N ASP A 408 28.09 -38.92 -23.44
CA ASP A 408 29.16 -38.28 -24.22
C ASP A 408 29.07 -38.64 -25.74
N ASP A 409 28.45 -39.76 -26.09
CA ASP A 409 28.16 -40.18 -27.46
C ASP A 409 26.99 -39.41 -28.12
N GLY A 410 26.21 -38.67 -27.32
CA GLY A 410 25.04 -37.90 -27.76
C GLY A 410 23.83 -38.73 -28.22
N HIS A 411 23.91 -40.09 -28.13
CA HIS A 411 22.85 -40.97 -28.61
C HIS A 411 21.82 -41.36 -27.57
N TYR A 412 22.20 -41.22 -26.30
CA TYR A 412 21.35 -41.61 -25.17
C TYR A 412 21.33 -40.54 -24.11
N ALA A 413 20.27 -40.50 -23.33
CA ALA A 413 20.23 -39.76 -22.07
C ALA A 413 19.85 -40.70 -20.93
N ASN A 414 20.62 -40.66 -19.84
CA ASN A 414 20.42 -41.45 -18.64
C ASN A 414 19.77 -40.59 -17.57
N ARG A 415 18.79 -41.15 -16.88
CA ARG A 415 18.15 -40.47 -15.77
C ARG A 415 19.08 -40.47 -14.54
N VAL A 416 19.32 -39.28 -14.01
CA VAL A 416 20.13 -39.07 -12.81
C VAL A 416 19.32 -38.33 -11.77
N GLN A 417 19.47 -38.66 -10.50
CA GLN A 417 18.86 -37.89 -9.41
C GLN A 417 19.77 -36.70 -9.11
N VAL A 418 19.18 -35.51 -9.26
CA VAL A 418 19.88 -34.23 -9.08
C VAL A 418 19.27 -33.50 -7.90
N GLN A 419 20.09 -33.20 -6.91
CA GLN A 419 19.69 -32.32 -5.83
C GLN A 419 19.89 -30.88 -6.31
N VAL A 420 18.77 -30.17 -6.52
CA VAL A 420 18.79 -28.78 -6.92
C VAL A 420 18.62 -27.86 -5.70
N GLY A 421 19.26 -26.71 -5.76
CA GLY A 421 19.23 -25.70 -4.71
C GLY A 421 18.30 -24.53 -5.08
N ARG A 422 18.82 -23.32 -4.93
CA ARG A 422 18.11 -22.08 -5.22
C ARG A 422 17.86 -21.94 -6.71
N SER A 423 16.71 -21.33 -7.06
CA SER A 423 16.37 -21.07 -8.46
C SER A 423 16.24 -19.58 -8.73
N SER A 424 16.63 -19.20 -9.94
CA SER A 424 16.40 -17.91 -10.56
C SER A 424 15.30 -18.02 -11.63
N VAL A 425 15.05 -16.94 -12.37
CA VAL A 425 14.10 -16.93 -13.49
C VAL A 425 14.47 -17.97 -14.54
N ASN A 426 15.76 -18.01 -14.95
CA ASN A 426 16.22 -18.80 -16.08
C ASN A 426 17.20 -19.92 -15.68
N THR A 427 17.70 -19.93 -14.44
CA THR A 427 18.75 -20.84 -13.97
C THR A 427 18.40 -21.51 -12.65
N ILE A 428 19.03 -22.66 -12.37
CA ILE A 428 18.88 -23.37 -11.10
C ILE A 428 20.26 -23.86 -10.62
N GLU A 429 20.48 -23.72 -9.33
CA GLU A 429 21.67 -24.21 -8.64
C GLU A 429 21.65 -25.75 -8.60
N VAL A 430 22.81 -26.39 -8.85
CA VAL A 430 22.99 -27.82 -8.77
C VAL A 430 23.91 -28.12 -7.57
N MET A 431 23.35 -28.75 -6.53
CA MET A 431 24.10 -29.10 -5.32
C MET A 431 24.82 -30.43 -5.46
N HIS A 432 24.12 -31.47 -5.97
CA HIS A 432 24.66 -32.82 -6.15
C HIS A 432 24.02 -33.49 -7.38
N GLY A 433 24.79 -34.46 -7.98
CA GLY A 433 24.25 -35.32 -9.04
C GLY A 433 24.76 -35.01 -10.45
N LEU A 434 25.37 -33.84 -10.67
CA LEU A 434 25.92 -33.42 -11.95
C LEU A 434 27.32 -32.82 -11.79
N ASN A 435 28.11 -32.89 -12.85
CA ASN A 435 29.46 -32.31 -12.93
C ASN A 435 29.50 -31.18 -13.97
N VAL A 436 30.58 -30.37 -13.88
CA VAL A 436 30.83 -29.32 -14.88
C VAL A 436 30.92 -29.94 -16.29
N ARG A 437 30.26 -29.30 -17.26
CA ARG A 437 30.13 -29.70 -18.67
C ARG A 437 29.15 -30.86 -18.92
N ASP A 438 28.47 -31.40 -17.91
CA ASP A 438 27.40 -32.35 -18.17
C ASP A 438 26.28 -31.64 -18.97
N SER A 439 25.78 -32.29 -20.01
CA SER A 439 24.63 -31.79 -20.79
C SER A 439 23.36 -32.43 -20.26
N VAL A 440 22.36 -31.59 -19.93
CA VAL A 440 21.10 -32.04 -19.33
C VAL A 440 19.90 -31.55 -20.15
N ILE A 441 18.81 -32.32 -20.11
CA ILE A 441 17.55 -32.00 -20.77
C ILE A 441 16.68 -31.21 -19.79
N LEU A 442 16.26 -30.01 -20.20
CA LEU A 442 15.46 -29.09 -19.41
C LEU A 442 13.97 -29.13 -19.76
N SER A 443 13.60 -29.62 -20.96
CA SER A 443 12.21 -29.81 -21.35
C SER A 443 11.48 -30.82 -20.47
N ASP A 444 10.16 -30.75 -20.42
CA ASP A 444 9.33 -31.67 -19.64
C ASP A 444 9.48 -33.12 -20.15
N MET A 445 10.07 -33.95 -19.29
CA MET A 445 10.33 -35.39 -19.55
C MET A 445 9.43 -36.28 -18.65
N SER A 446 8.40 -35.75 -18.03
CA SER A 446 7.53 -36.48 -17.07
C SER A 446 6.89 -37.74 -17.67
N GLN A 447 6.60 -37.77 -18.98
CA GLN A 447 6.12 -38.97 -19.68
C GLN A 447 7.16 -40.14 -19.67
N TRP A 448 8.42 -39.85 -19.37
CA TRP A 448 9.53 -40.81 -19.32
C TRP A 448 10.04 -41.06 -17.91
N ASP A 449 9.35 -40.62 -16.88
CA ASP A 449 9.79 -40.77 -15.49
C ASP A 449 10.00 -42.23 -15.04
N ASN A 450 9.34 -43.15 -15.67
CA ASN A 450 9.45 -44.60 -15.38
C ASN A 450 10.61 -45.30 -16.11
N VAL A 451 11.42 -44.56 -16.89
CA VAL A 451 12.50 -45.14 -17.73
C VAL A 451 13.84 -44.60 -17.28
N GLU A 452 14.82 -45.48 -17.09
CA GLU A 452 16.19 -45.10 -16.70
C GLU A 452 16.99 -44.50 -17.86
N ARG A 453 16.60 -44.78 -19.09
CA ARG A 453 17.36 -44.40 -20.28
C ARG A 453 16.43 -44.11 -21.47
N VAL A 454 16.69 -43.05 -22.18
CA VAL A 454 16.03 -42.70 -23.45
C VAL A 454 17.02 -42.61 -24.57
N ARG A 455 16.64 -42.94 -25.78
CA ARG A 455 17.46 -42.82 -27.00
C ARG A 455 17.08 -41.51 -27.70
N ILE A 456 18.08 -40.72 -28.06
CA ILE A 456 17.91 -39.47 -28.77
C ILE A 456 17.97 -39.76 -30.27
N LYS A 457 16.90 -39.48 -31.00
CA LYS A 457 16.85 -39.57 -32.44
C LYS A 457 17.27 -38.23 -33.04
N ARG A 458 18.24 -38.29 -33.96
CA ARG A 458 18.67 -37.09 -34.72
C ARG A 458 17.63 -36.62 -35.70
#